data_b06666f7aa781157fa2128a276e6e488
#
_entry.id   b06666f7aa781157fa2128a276e6e488
#
_cell.length_a   1.000
_cell.length_b   1.000
_cell.length_c   1.000
_cell.angle_alpha   90.00
_cell.angle_beta   90.00
_cell.angle_gamma   90.00
#
_symmetry.space_group_name_H-M   'P 1'
#
loop_
_entity.id
_entity.type
_entity.pdbx_description
1 polymer ?
#
loop_
_entity_poly.entity_id
_entity_poly.type
_entity_poly.pdbx_seq_one_letter_code
_entity_poly.pdbx_strand_id
1 'polypeptide(L)'
;NEKDEVIAYAVELSNSGKEAGYVVVGANEENSPIIEFKTSGKFLKKPLDEDEHIIYDGVIDYYRVDEETQKATNIENQKETVNVDQLQDKMKEKSQENNDNENVKKEWKSVKKEVKIGNSTPPKSGEANVAPWNYESGYKSRQYKTVPDATLYSYFVTTNFGPGAICVPTAACNLLKYYMCRQRMKTSLILNNDWQQTFNRLKTYFKTTESGTYMSNVKPGLDKYFNDLGIQDAVTHYYGFENDKADWQEMKRRIDLGDPFLYATSNHFYYKEHTVFAVGYEQYNYSKKQLSGLTTSNYLQVADGWTDHADRYINVNVGNQADYDEMVTLYFVYSYNQK
;
A
#
# COMPACT_ATOMS: atom_id res chain seq x y z
N ASN A 1 21.01 -9.06 -1.25
CA ASN A 1 20.08 -10.18 -1.46
C ASN A 1 20.63 -11.45 -0.78
N GLU A 2 19.98 -12.58 -0.99
CA GLU A 2 20.38 -13.90 -0.46
C GLU A 2 21.74 -14.42 -0.95
N LYS A 3 22.40 -13.72 -1.88
CA LYS A 3 23.73 -14.01 -2.43
C LYS A 3 24.78 -12.98 -2.02
N ASP A 4 24.47 -12.13 -1.05
CA ASP A 4 25.29 -10.99 -0.63
C ASP A 4 25.64 -10.00 -1.75
N GLU A 5 24.80 -9.93 -2.80
CA GLU A 5 24.96 -8.95 -3.86
C GLU A 5 24.25 -7.65 -3.51
N VAL A 6 24.85 -6.52 -3.87
CA VAL A 6 24.20 -5.21 -3.75
C VAL A 6 23.10 -5.11 -4.79
N ILE A 7 21.86 -5.01 -4.33
CA ILE A 7 20.68 -4.92 -5.18
C ILE A 7 20.11 -3.52 -5.29
N ALA A 8 20.43 -2.65 -4.33
CA ALA A 8 19.94 -1.28 -4.29
C ALA A 8 20.88 -0.36 -3.52
N TYR A 9 20.73 0.94 -3.76
CA TYR A 9 21.40 2.00 -3.01
C TYR A 9 20.37 2.93 -2.39
N ALA A 10 20.49 3.21 -1.10
CA ALA A 10 19.72 4.27 -0.46
C ALA A 10 20.52 5.58 -0.53
N VAL A 11 19.93 6.61 -1.11
CA VAL A 11 20.54 7.92 -1.32
C VAL A 11 19.77 8.95 -0.52
N GLU A 12 20.41 9.57 0.47
CA GLU A 12 19.82 10.69 1.21
C GLU A 12 19.83 11.96 0.37
N LEU A 13 18.72 12.69 0.40
CA LEU A 13 18.53 13.91 -0.38
C LEU A 13 18.68 15.14 0.52
N SER A 14 19.28 16.20 -0.03
CA SER A 14 19.33 17.49 0.64
C SER A 14 18.94 18.62 -0.31
N ASN A 15 18.26 19.63 0.22
CA ASN A 15 17.98 20.88 -0.48
C ASN A 15 18.56 22.05 0.29
N SER A 16 19.55 22.71 -0.30
CA SER A 16 20.25 23.85 0.34
C SER A 16 20.81 23.52 1.74
N GLY A 17 21.36 22.29 1.91
CA GLY A 17 21.94 21.81 3.16
C GLY A 17 20.92 21.36 4.20
N LYS A 18 19.64 21.35 3.86
CA LYS A 18 18.57 20.79 4.70
C LYS A 18 18.17 19.41 4.19
N GLU A 19 17.82 18.53 5.09
CA GLU A 19 17.28 17.22 4.79
C GLU A 19 16.04 17.34 3.90
N ALA A 20 16.01 16.58 2.79
CA ALA A 20 14.92 16.58 1.82
C ALA A 20 14.41 15.16 1.51
N GLY A 21 14.65 14.22 2.41
CA GLY A 21 14.21 12.83 2.28
C GLY A 21 15.30 11.91 1.75
N TYR A 22 14.87 10.81 1.13
CA TYR A 22 15.76 9.80 0.55
C TYR A 22 15.13 9.15 -0.69
N VAL A 23 15.94 8.45 -1.47
CA VAL A 23 15.53 7.57 -2.55
C VAL A 23 16.30 6.26 -2.49
N VAL A 24 15.61 5.14 -2.68
CA VAL A 24 16.22 3.82 -2.85
C VAL A 24 16.18 3.49 -4.33
N VAL A 25 17.33 3.28 -4.94
CA VAL A 25 17.49 3.02 -6.37
C VAL A 25 18.04 1.61 -6.60
N GLY A 26 17.58 0.93 -7.62
CA GLY A 26 18.08 -0.38 -8.00
C GLY A 26 19.54 -0.31 -8.45
N ALA A 27 20.34 -1.29 -8.07
CA ALA A 27 21.76 -1.36 -8.45
C ALA A 27 21.96 -1.94 -9.86
N ASN A 28 20.99 -2.67 -10.38
CA ASN A 28 21.04 -3.35 -11.69
C ASN A 28 19.66 -3.44 -12.32
N GLU A 29 19.60 -3.96 -13.56
CA GLU A 29 18.36 -4.09 -14.35
C GLU A 29 17.43 -5.24 -13.91
N GLU A 30 17.79 -5.97 -12.88
CA GLU A 30 16.94 -6.99 -12.26
C GLU A 30 15.97 -6.39 -11.24
N ASN A 31 16.30 -5.19 -10.75
CA ASN A 31 15.48 -4.43 -9.80
C ASN A 31 14.96 -3.16 -10.46
N SER A 32 13.84 -2.65 -9.98
CA SER A 32 13.31 -1.37 -10.44
C SER A 32 14.31 -0.23 -10.26
N PRO A 33 14.41 0.69 -11.23
CA PRO A 33 15.34 1.82 -11.14
C PRO A 33 15.06 2.72 -9.92
N ILE A 34 13.80 2.88 -9.54
CA ILE A 34 13.41 3.51 -8.28
C ILE A 34 12.56 2.51 -7.51
N ILE A 35 13.05 2.10 -6.35
CA ILE A 35 12.38 1.14 -5.49
C ILE A 35 11.46 1.86 -4.52
N GLU A 36 11.97 2.94 -3.89
CA GLU A 36 11.24 3.72 -2.92
C GLU A 36 11.81 5.14 -2.86
N PHE A 37 11.00 6.11 -2.48
CA PHE A 37 11.49 7.42 -2.08
C PHE A 37 10.59 8.10 -1.06
N LYS A 38 11.17 9.05 -0.32
CA LYS A 38 10.47 9.87 0.67
C LYS A 38 11.00 11.30 0.60
N THR A 39 10.10 12.26 0.70
CA THR A 39 10.45 13.70 0.59
C THR A 39 10.81 14.36 1.92
N SER A 40 10.85 13.58 3.00
CA SER A 40 11.28 14.03 4.32
C SER A 40 11.80 12.86 5.15
N GLY A 41 12.61 13.11 6.16
CA GLY A 41 13.23 12.09 6.99
C GLY A 41 14.44 11.44 6.35
N LYS A 42 15.10 10.55 7.09
CA LYS A 42 16.26 9.77 6.66
C LYS A 42 15.88 8.32 6.44
N PHE A 43 16.59 7.67 5.56
CA PHE A 43 16.47 6.23 5.37
C PHE A 43 16.84 5.48 6.65
N LEU A 44 17.95 5.84 7.26
CA LEU A 44 18.39 5.30 8.54
C LEU A 44 18.34 6.38 9.63
N LYS A 45 17.68 6.09 10.76
CA LYS A 45 17.68 6.98 11.94
C LYS A 45 19.05 7.04 12.62
N LYS A 46 19.81 5.96 12.52
CA LYS A 46 21.21 5.85 12.97
C LYS A 46 22.09 5.34 11.82
N PRO A 47 23.30 5.86 11.63
CA PRO A 47 24.24 5.27 10.67
C PRO A 47 24.48 3.78 10.96
N LEU A 48 24.97 3.07 9.96
CA LEU A 48 25.46 1.71 10.14
C LEU A 48 26.83 1.74 10.82
N ASP A 49 27.08 0.81 11.71
CA ASP A 49 28.40 0.52 12.24
C ASP A 49 29.21 -0.29 11.21
N GLU A 50 30.53 -0.45 11.41
CA GLU A 50 31.43 -1.09 10.41
C GLU A 50 31.08 -2.56 10.11
N ASP A 51 30.45 -3.24 11.06
CA ASP A 51 30.00 -4.62 11.05
C ASP A 51 28.50 -4.79 10.77
N GLU A 52 27.84 -3.72 10.35
CA GLU A 52 26.42 -3.75 10.02
C GLU A 52 26.16 -3.52 8.53
N HIS A 53 25.15 -4.18 8.00
CA HIS A 53 24.62 -3.94 6.66
C HIS A 53 23.10 -4.03 6.62
N ILE A 54 22.50 -3.66 5.50
CA ILE A 54 21.06 -3.71 5.29
C ILE A 54 20.69 -4.84 4.33
N ILE A 55 19.79 -5.72 4.76
CA ILE A 55 19.09 -6.64 3.89
C ILE A 55 17.73 -6.07 3.52
N TYR A 56 17.41 -6.14 2.23
CA TYR A 56 16.11 -5.74 1.67
C TYR A 56 15.27 -6.98 1.34
N ASP A 57 14.16 -7.19 2.04
CA ASP A 57 13.20 -8.30 1.82
C ASP A 57 11.90 -7.84 1.11
N GLY A 58 11.86 -6.60 0.67
CA GLY A 58 10.70 -6.01 0.03
C GLY A 58 10.50 -4.56 0.44
N VAL A 59 9.50 -3.91 -0.14
CA VAL A 59 9.20 -2.51 0.13
C VAL A 59 8.92 -2.29 1.60
N ILE A 60 9.64 -1.34 2.21
CA ILE A 60 9.72 -1.04 3.66
C ILE A 60 10.16 -2.20 4.56
N ASP A 61 10.50 -3.34 3.99
CA ASP A 61 11.02 -4.50 4.72
C ASP A 61 12.56 -4.50 4.65
N TYR A 62 13.16 -3.57 5.37
CA TYR A 62 14.60 -3.42 5.51
C TYR A 62 15.04 -3.92 6.86
N TYR A 63 16.03 -4.77 6.88
CA TYR A 63 16.60 -5.34 8.08
C TYR A 63 18.04 -4.88 8.26
N ARG A 64 18.34 -4.26 9.40
CA ARG A 64 19.71 -4.02 9.84
C ARG A 64 20.25 -5.32 10.37
N VAL A 65 21.31 -5.81 9.79
CA VAL A 65 22.02 -7.02 10.17
C VAL A 65 23.24 -6.64 10.99
N ASP A 66 23.40 -7.30 12.09
CA ASP A 66 24.58 -7.31 12.95
C ASP A 66 25.31 -8.64 12.68
N GLU A 67 26.50 -8.55 12.07
CA GLU A 67 27.29 -9.73 11.66
C GLU A 67 27.85 -10.52 12.84
N GLU A 68 28.13 -9.86 13.98
CA GLU A 68 28.63 -10.55 15.17
C GLU A 68 27.55 -11.41 15.82
N THR A 69 26.33 -10.88 15.92
CA THR A 69 25.22 -11.59 16.59
C THR A 69 24.35 -12.42 15.65
N GLN A 70 24.55 -12.31 14.33
CA GLN A 70 23.74 -12.96 13.28
C GLN A 70 22.23 -12.67 13.43
N LYS A 71 21.91 -11.44 13.84
CA LYS A 71 20.57 -10.94 14.02
C LYS A 71 20.22 -9.87 13.02
N ALA A 72 19.04 -9.98 12.44
CA ALA A 72 18.45 -9.01 11.55
C ALA A 72 17.28 -8.31 12.26
N THR A 73 17.35 -7.01 12.42
CA THR A 73 16.31 -6.19 13.07
C THR A 73 15.65 -5.29 12.02
N ASN A 74 14.33 -5.36 11.90
CA ASN A 74 13.59 -4.50 10.98
C ASN A 74 13.75 -3.02 11.36
N ILE A 75 14.16 -2.17 10.40
CA ILE A 75 14.50 -0.76 10.70
C ILE A 75 13.29 0.11 11.01
N GLU A 76 12.11 -0.24 10.50
CA GLU A 76 10.86 0.45 10.84
C GLU A 76 10.25 -0.11 12.12
N ASN A 77 10.24 -1.44 12.27
CA ASN A 77 9.76 -2.13 13.46
C ASN A 77 10.92 -2.71 14.28
N GLN A 78 11.56 -1.88 15.10
CA GLN A 78 12.72 -2.24 15.93
C GLN A 78 12.46 -3.39 16.95
N LYS A 79 11.22 -3.84 17.11
CA LYS A 79 10.85 -4.99 17.93
C LYS A 79 10.90 -6.31 17.19
N GLU A 80 10.92 -6.25 15.86
CA GLU A 80 11.00 -7.43 15.01
C GLU A 80 12.48 -7.76 14.76
N THR A 81 12.96 -8.81 15.41
CA THR A 81 14.31 -9.33 15.25
C THR A 81 14.22 -10.80 14.87
N VAL A 82 14.88 -11.18 13.80
CA VAL A 82 14.94 -12.55 13.26
C VAL A 82 16.40 -12.98 13.13
N ASN A 83 16.63 -14.28 13.00
CA ASN A 83 17.95 -14.80 12.64
C ASN A 83 18.19 -14.58 11.13
N VAL A 84 19.44 -14.28 10.75
CA VAL A 84 19.82 -13.99 9.34
C VAL A 84 19.52 -15.17 8.44
N ASP A 85 19.82 -16.41 8.85
CA ASP A 85 19.55 -17.61 8.05
C ASP A 85 18.04 -17.78 7.78
N GLN A 86 17.19 -17.53 8.78
CA GLN A 86 15.74 -17.60 8.63
C GLN A 86 15.21 -16.52 7.66
N LEU A 87 15.79 -15.32 7.71
CA LEU A 87 15.46 -14.24 6.78
C LEU A 87 15.85 -14.62 5.35
N GLN A 88 17.07 -15.13 5.16
CA GLN A 88 17.56 -15.56 3.84
C GLN A 88 16.74 -16.70 3.26
N ASP A 89 16.33 -17.68 4.06
CA ASP A 89 15.48 -18.79 3.59
C ASP A 89 14.09 -18.28 3.15
N LYS A 90 13.48 -17.37 3.92
CA LYS A 90 12.24 -16.70 3.55
C LYS A 90 12.36 -15.91 2.23
N MET A 91 13.49 -15.23 2.02
CA MET A 91 13.78 -14.51 0.77
C MET A 91 13.94 -15.43 -0.41
N LYS A 92 14.60 -16.59 -0.25
CA LYS A 92 14.74 -17.61 -1.29
C LYS A 92 13.39 -18.15 -1.74
N GLU A 93 12.47 -18.41 -0.82
CA GLU A 93 11.12 -18.85 -1.14
C GLU A 93 10.38 -17.80 -1.97
N LYS A 94 10.46 -16.52 -1.56
CA LYS A 94 9.84 -15.39 -2.29
C LYS A 94 10.46 -15.19 -3.68
N SER A 95 11.78 -15.36 -3.84
CA SER A 95 12.46 -15.10 -5.12
C SER A 95 12.11 -16.12 -6.21
N GLN A 96 11.68 -17.32 -5.84
CA GLN A 96 11.21 -18.34 -6.79
C GLN A 96 9.84 -18.02 -7.40
N GLU A 97 9.05 -17.15 -6.77
CA GLU A 97 7.71 -16.76 -7.24
C GLU A 97 7.71 -15.54 -8.18
N ASN A 98 8.81 -14.77 -8.25
CA ASN A 98 8.85 -13.47 -8.95
C ASN A 98 9.75 -13.47 -10.19
N ASN A 99 9.21 -13.83 -11.35
CA ASN A 99 9.91 -13.78 -12.65
C ASN A 99 9.29 -12.77 -13.64
N ASP A 100 8.92 -11.55 -13.20
CA ASP A 100 8.43 -10.54 -14.15
C ASP A 100 9.51 -9.47 -14.50
N ASN A 101 10.45 -9.89 -15.34
CA ASN A 101 11.63 -9.10 -15.73
C ASN A 101 11.34 -8.10 -16.88
N GLU A 102 10.19 -8.18 -17.56
CA GLU A 102 9.87 -7.36 -18.72
C GLU A 102 9.51 -5.91 -18.37
N ASN A 103 8.79 -5.70 -17.29
CA ASN A 103 8.38 -4.37 -16.84
C ASN A 103 9.56 -3.58 -16.30
N VAL A 104 10.42 -4.22 -15.49
CA VAL A 104 11.66 -3.63 -14.97
C VAL A 104 12.58 -3.16 -16.10
N LYS A 105 12.73 -3.97 -17.15
CA LYS A 105 13.53 -3.59 -18.36
C LYS A 105 12.94 -2.39 -19.08
N LYS A 106 11.61 -2.28 -19.15
CA LYS A 106 10.94 -1.11 -19.75
C LYS A 106 11.18 0.16 -18.95
N GLU A 107 11.14 0.06 -17.62
CA GLU A 107 11.43 1.20 -16.73
C GLU A 107 12.87 1.68 -16.87
N TRP A 108 13.86 0.79 -16.84
CA TRP A 108 15.26 1.13 -17.09
C TRP A 108 15.48 1.77 -18.45
N LYS A 109 14.79 1.30 -19.47
CA LYS A 109 14.85 1.90 -20.80
C LYS A 109 14.30 3.32 -20.81
N SER A 110 13.24 3.58 -20.06
CA SER A 110 12.67 4.93 -19.88
C SER A 110 13.64 5.86 -19.17
N VAL A 111 14.15 5.45 -18.00
CA VAL A 111 15.14 6.23 -17.22
C VAL A 111 16.40 6.54 -18.04
N LYS A 112 16.97 5.55 -18.74
CA LYS A 112 18.15 5.73 -19.59
C LYS A 112 17.89 6.70 -20.74
N LYS A 113 16.67 6.73 -21.27
CA LYS A 113 16.27 7.67 -22.32
C LYS A 113 16.15 9.10 -21.76
N GLU A 114 15.56 9.27 -20.58
CA GLU A 114 15.38 10.57 -19.93
C GLU A 114 16.70 11.18 -19.51
N VAL A 115 17.62 10.39 -18.96
CA VAL A 115 19.00 10.84 -18.62
C VAL A 115 19.74 11.36 -19.86
N LYS A 116 19.58 10.72 -21.03
CA LYS A 116 20.20 11.17 -22.29
C LYS A 116 19.63 12.50 -22.82
N ILE A 117 18.37 12.81 -22.48
CA ILE A 117 17.69 14.01 -22.96
C ILE A 117 17.83 15.19 -21.99
N GLY A 118 18.36 14.95 -20.78
CA GLY A 118 18.49 15.98 -19.74
C GLY A 118 17.14 16.47 -19.16
N ASN A 119 16.06 15.79 -19.44
CA ASN A 119 14.75 16.07 -18.86
C ASN A 119 14.59 15.26 -17.59
N SER A 120 14.79 15.91 -16.46
CA SER A 120 14.57 15.33 -15.14
C SER A 120 13.10 15.33 -14.74
N THR A 121 12.25 14.65 -15.51
CA THR A 121 10.93 14.29 -15.00
C THR A 121 11.10 12.98 -14.23
N PRO A 122 10.80 12.92 -12.92
CA PRO A 122 10.90 11.68 -12.17
C PRO A 122 10.08 10.59 -12.85
N PRO A 123 10.55 9.34 -12.89
CA PRO A 123 9.73 8.24 -13.38
C PRO A 123 8.45 8.16 -12.55
N LYS A 124 7.32 8.05 -13.23
CA LYS A 124 5.97 8.07 -12.64
C LYS A 124 5.56 6.74 -12.01
N SER A 125 6.50 5.90 -11.65
CA SER A 125 6.25 4.58 -11.10
C SER A 125 6.64 4.51 -9.63
N GLY A 126 5.78 3.95 -8.81
CA GLY A 126 6.13 3.54 -7.44
C GLY A 126 5.97 4.59 -6.34
N GLU A 127 5.06 5.52 -6.47
CA GLU A 127 4.99 6.70 -5.62
C GLU A 127 4.07 6.55 -4.41
N ALA A 128 4.19 5.49 -3.68
CA ALA A 128 3.38 5.25 -2.50
C ALA A 128 3.48 6.35 -1.42
N ASN A 129 4.52 7.17 -1.46
CA ASN A 129 4.83 8.11 -0.38
C ASN A 129 4.75 9.58 -0.75
N VAL A 130 4.45 9.91 -2.00
CA VAL A 130 4.45 11.31 -2.45
C VAL A 130 3.10 11.67 -3.02
N ALA A 131 2.57 12.78 -2.54
CA ALA A 131 1.33 13.30 -3.07
C ALA A 131 1.49 13.69 -4.56
N PRO A 132 0.59 13.25 -5.45
CA PRO A 132 0.72 13.43 -6.89
C PRO A 132 0.94 14.88 -7.33
N TRP A 133 0.36 15.85 -6.63
CA TRP A 133 0.55 17.27 -6.94
C TRP A 133 2.00 17.79 -6.82
N ASN A 134 2.88 17.03 -6.20
CA ASN A 134 4.29 17.41 -6.09
C ASN A 134 5.09 17.13 -7.37
N TYR A 135 4.60 16.26 -8.25
CA TYR A 135 5.29 15.85 -9.47
C TYR A 135 4.40 15.87 -10.72
N GLU A 136 3.09 15.77 -10.61
CA GLU A 136 2.19 15.92 -11.75
C GLU A 136 2.21 17.37 -12.25
N SER A 137 2.51 17.56 -13.54
CA SER A 137 2.61 18.88 -14.15
C SER A 137 2.05 18.88 -15.59
N GLY A 138 1.71 20.05 -16.12
CA GLY A 138 1.22 20.18 -17.48
C GLY A 138 -0.17 19.55 -17.74
N TYR A 139 -0.91 19.20 -16.69
CA TYR A 139 -2.27 18.71 -16.80
C TYR A 139 -3.27 19.82 -17.16
N LYS A 140 -4.34 19.47 -17.86
CA LYS A 140 -5.43 20.35 -18.20
C LYS A 140 -6.40 20.56 -17.04
N SER A 141 -6.67 19.49 -16.29
CA SER A 141 -7.55 19.52 -15.13
C SER A 141 -7.14 18.49 -14.08
N ARG A 142 -7.40 18.80 -12.82
CA ARG A 142 -7.26 17.94 -11.66
C ARG A 142 -8.60 17.76 -10.98
N GLN A 143 -8.94 16.53 -10.62
CA GLN A 143 -10.08 16.20 -9.76
C GLN A 143 -9.55 15.44 -8.55
N TYR A 144 -10.05 15.74 -7.38
CA TYR A 144 -9.65 15.02 -6.17
C TYR A 144 -10.77 15.08 -5.14
N LYS A 145 -10.85 14.04 -4.34
CA LYS A 145 -11.75 13.96 -3.19
C LYS A 145 -11.24 12.96 -2.17
N THR A 146 -11.47 13.26 -0.92
CA THR A 146 -11.23 12.35 0.21
C THR A 146 -12.54 12.19 0.97
N VAL A 147 -12.85 11.00 1.43
CA VAL A 147 -14.01 10.81 2.31
C VAL A 147 -13.85 11.65 3.57
N PRO A 148 -14.93 12.21 4.11
CA PRO A 148 -14.85 13.21 5.17
C PRO A 148 -14.02 12.73 6.37
N ASP A 149 -13.15 13.59 6.87
CA ASP A 149 -12.31 13.41 8.08
C ASP A 149 -11.29 12.26 8.04
N ALA A 150 -11.21 11.50 6.94
CA ALA A 150 -10.35 10.31 6.88
C ALA A 150 -8.86 10.61 7.15
N THR A 151 -8.38 11.79 6.77
CA THR A 151 -6.99 12.20 7.01
C THR A 151 -6.72 12.67 8.44
N LEU A 152 -7.77 12.86 9.24
CA LEU A 152 -7.66 13.28 10.65
C LEU A 152 -7.50 12.09 11.61
N TYR A 153 -7.74 10.87 11.13
CA TYR A 153 -7.67 9.68 11.97
C TYR A 153 -6.31 9.00 11.87
N SER A 154 -5.84 8.48 13.01
CA SER A 154 -4.74 7.53 13.04
C SER A 154 -5.29 6.13 12.79
N TYR A 155 -4.65 5.37 11.91
CA TYR A 155 -5.04 4.02 11.48
C TYR A 155 -4.14 2.95 12.11
N PHE A 156 -4.58 1.71 12.05
CA PHE A 156 -3.76 0.58 12.46
C PHE A 156 -2.71 0.28 11.40
N VAL A 157 -1.52 -0.02 11.87
CA VAL A 157 -0.47 -0.66 11.08
C VAL A 157 -0.46 -2.16 11.35
N THR A 158 0.05 -2.94 10.41
CA THR A 158 0.08 -4.42 10.53
C THR A 158 0.75 -4.87 11.82
N THR A 159 1.82 -4.21 12.23
CA THR A 159 2.56 -4.52 13.46
C THR A 159 1.76 -4.32 14.76
N ASN A 160 0.62 -3.63 14.72
CA ASN A 160 -0.28 -3.54 15.88
C ASN A 160 -0.91 -4.89 16.23
N PHE A 161 -1.04 -5.80 15.26
CA PHE A 161 -1.73 -7.07 15.40
C PHE A 161 -0.80 -8.29 15.35
N GLY A 162 0.48 -8.09 15.05
CA GLY A 162 1.49 -9.14 15.02
C GLY A 162 2.12 -9.34 13.63
N PRO A 163 3.02 -10.32 13.49
CA PRO A 163 3.68 -10.60 12.23
C PRO A 163 2.80 -11.38 11.26
N GLY A 164 3.19 -11.42 9.99
CA GLY A 164 2.61 -12.24 8.94
C GLY A 164 1.83 -11.48 7.89
N ALA A 165 1.30 -12.20 6.90
CA ALA A 165 0.54 -11.68 5.78
C ALA A 165 -0.90 -11.27 6.19
N ILE A 166 -1.03 -10.22 6.97
CA ILE A 166 -2.25 -9.76 7.64
C ILE A 166 -2.77 -8.39 7.15
N CYS A 167 -2.33 -7.95 5.98
CA CYS A 167 -2.76 -6.67 5.41
C CYS A 167 -4.28 -6.56 5.27
N VAL A 168 -4.96 -7.61 4.80
CA VAL A 168 -6.41 -7.62 4.60
C VAL A 168 -7.18 -7.41 5.91
N PRO A 169 -7.01 -8.22 6.98
CA PRO A 169 -7.72 -7.97 8.22
C PRO A 169 -7.33 -6.65 8.89
N THR A 170 -6.09 -6.15 8.72
CA THR A 170 -5.68 -4.82 9.20
C THR A 170 -6.42 -3.71 8.46
N ALA A 171 -6.47 -3.76 7.13
CA ALA A 171 -7.21 -2.80 6.32
C ALA A 171 -8.72 -2.81 6.65
N ALA A 172 -9.29 -4.00 6.92
CA ALA A 172 -10.68 -4.12 7.37
C ALA A 172 -10.90 -3.48 8.75
N CYS A 173 -9.96 -3.62 9.70
CA CYS A 173 -10.02 -2.89 10.97
C CYS A 173 -9.98 -1.37 10.75
N ASN A 174 -9.18 -0.88 9.80
CA ASN A 174 -9.13 0.53 9.45
C ASN A 174 -10.45 1.04 8.84
N LEU A 175 -11.08 0.25 7.99
CA LEU A 175 -12.41 0.53 7.46
C LEU A 175 -13.46 0.63 8.59
N LEU A 176 -13.49 -0.32 9.51
CA LEU A 176 -14.39 -0.28 10.66
C LEU A 176 -14.09 0.92 11.58
N LYS A 177 -12.81 1.21 11.84
CA LYS A 177 -12.37 2.34 12.66
C LYS A 177 -12.84 3.67 12.06
N TYR A 178 -12.75 3.84 10.74
CA TYR A 178 -13.25 5.01 10.07
C TYR A 178 -14.76 5.23 10.37
N TYR A 179 -15.57 4.19 10.15
CA TYR A 179 -17.01 4.30 10.41
C TYR A 179 -17.34 4.57 11.88
N MET A 180 -16.59 3.99 12.81
CA MET A 180 -16.73 4.26 14.24
C MET A 180 -16.39 5.73 14.59
N CYS A 181 -15.25 6.23 14.10
CA CYS A 181 -14.82 7.62 14.33
C CYS A 181 -15.79 8.63 13.73
N ARG A 182 -16.42 8.31 12.62
CA ARG A 182 -17.46 9.16 11.97
C ARG A 182 -18.77 9.20 12.72
N GLN A 183 -18.91 8.45 13.82
CA GLN A 183 -20.12 8.38 14.63
C GLN A 183 -21.40 8.09 13.79
N ARG A 184 -21.25 7.40 12.66
CA ARG A 184 -22.37 7.06 11.78
C ARG A 184 -23.16 5.86 12.29
N MET A 185 -22.63 5.13 13.27
CA MET A 185 -23.21 3.92 13.80
C MET A 185 -23.68 4.10 15.25
N LYS A 186 -24.89 3.66 15.55
CA LYS A 186 -25.41 3.57 16.93
C LYS A 186 -24.88 2.34 17.66
N THR A 187 -24.53 1.29 16.91
CA THR A 187 -24.02 0.02 17.43
C THR A 187 -22.51 -0.01 17.29
N SER A 188 -21.80 -0.55 18.28
CA SER A 188 -20.34 -0.75 18.17
C SER A 188 -20.03 -1.76 17.06
N LEU A 189 -19.11 -1.38 16.17
CA LEU A 189 -18.53 -2.25 15.16
C LEU A 189 -17.35 -3.09 15.70
N ILE A 190 -17.06 -2.95 16.99
CA ILE A 190 -15.91 -3.56 17.65
C ILE A 190 -16.41 -4.67 18.57
N LEU A 191 -15.92 -5.88 18.35
CA LEU A 191 -16.25 -7.01 19.21
C LEU A 191 -15.75 -6.78 20.65
N ASN A 192 -16.66 -6.79 21.62
CA ASN A 192 -16.36 -6.58 23.04
C ASN A 192 -15.55 -5.28 23.34
N ASN A 193 -15.64 -4.29 22.46
CA ASN A 193 -14.84 -3.06 22.53
C ASN A 193 -13.31 -3.32 22.52
N ASP A 194 -12.89 -4.37 21.81
CA ASP A 194 -11.50 -4.83 21.74
C ASP A 194 -11.07 -5.03 20.28
N TRP A 195 -10.08 -4.25 19.84
CA TRP A 195 -9.58 -4.31 18.48
C TRP A 195 -8.81 -5.58 18.16
N GLN A 196 -8.11 -6.15 19.13
CA GLN A 196 -7.41 -7.42 18.94
C GLN A 196 -8.40 -8.59 18.73
N GLN A 197 -9.49 -8.61 19.50
CA GLN A 197 -10.56 -9.60 19.31
C GLN A 197 -11.27 -9.41 17.97
N THR A 198 -11.55 -8.15 17.60
CA THR A 198 -12.12 -7.79 16.30
C THR A 198 -11.23 -8.28 15.16
N PHE A 199 -9.95 -7.95 15.19
CA PHE A 199 -8.96 -8.40 14.21
C PHE A 199 -8.90 -9.93 14.12
N ASN A 200 -8.78 -10.63 15.23
CA ASN A 200 -8.71 -12.09 15.26
C ASN A 200 -9.98 -12.73 14.68
N ARG A 201 -11.15 -12.14 14.93
CA ARG A 201 -12.42 -12.60 14.38
C ARG A 201 -12.46 -12.39 12.86
N LEU A 202 -12.08 -11.21 12.37
CA LEU A 202 -11.99 -10.92 10.94
C LEU A 202 -10.97 -11.83 10.25
N LYS A 203 -9.77 -12.00 10.83
CA LYS A 203 -8.74 -12.92 10.34
C LYS A 203 -9.30 -14.33 10.15
N THR A 204 -10.07 -14.83 11.13
CA THR A 204 -10.70 -16.15 11.07
C THR A 204 -11.77 -16.22 9.97
N TYR A 205 -12.64 -15.20 9.87
CA TYR A 205 -13.73 -15.20 8.89
C TYR A 205 -13.26 -15.00 7.47
N PHE A 206 -12.18 -14.28 7.27
CA PHE A 206 -11.50 -14.11 5.98
C PHE A 206 -10.65 -15.32 5.58
N LYS A 207 -10.54 -16.32 6.47
CA LYS A 207 -9.69 -17.50 6.27
C LYS A 207 -8.23 -17.12 5.96
N THR A 208 -7.74 -16.09 6.65
CA THR A 208 -6.35 -15.62 6.49
C THR A 208 -5.38 -16.72 6.93
N THR A 209 -4.41 -17.03 6.09
CA THR A 209 -3.32 -17.98 6.33
C THR A 209 -1.99 -17.26 6.47
N GLU A 210 -0.90 -18.00 6.60
CA GLU A 210 0.46 -17.44 6.55
C GLU A 210 0.78 -16.82 5.19
N SER A 211 0.16 -17.34 4.12
CA SER A 211 0.29 -16.81 2.74
C SER A 211 -0.64 -15.62 2.43
N GLY A 212 -1.46 -15.18 3.39
CA GLY A 212 -2.38 -14.05 3.20
C GLY A 212 -3.86 -14.42 3.14
N THR A 213 -4.64 -13.57 2.49
CA THR A 213 -6.10 -13.67 2.39
C THR A 213 -6.54 -13.51 0.94
N TYR A 214 -7.35 -14.42 0.43
CA TYR A 214 -8.04 -14.21 -0.85
C TYR A 214 -9.15 -13.18 -0.67
N MET A 215 -9.17 -12.13 -1.51
CA MET A 215 -10.15 -11.04 -1.42
C MET A 215 -11.60 -11.53 -1.57
N SER A 216 -11.84 -12.61 -2.30
CA SER A 216 -13.15 -13.26 -2.41
C SER A 216 -13.70 -13.77 -1.07
N ASN A 217 -12.85 -14.00 -0.06
CA ASN A 217 -13.28 -14.38 1.29
C ASN A 217 -13.70 -13.17 2.15
N VAL A 218 -13.33 -11.95 1.76
CA VAL A 218 -13.52 -10.74 2.58
C VAL A 218 -15.00 -10.41 2.71
N LYS A 219 -15.71 -10.34 1.58
CA LYS A 219 -17.17 -10.05 1.61
C LYS A 219 -17.94 -11.05 2.49
N PRO A 220 -17.90 -12.39 2.26
CA PRO A 220 -18.62 -13.33 3.10
C PRO A 220 -18.15 -13.30 4.57
N GLY A 221 -16.88 -12.96 4.80
CA GLY A 221 -16.36 -12.80 6.16
C GLY A 221 -16.91 -11.56 6.87
N LEU A 222 -17.02 -10.41 6.17
CA LEU A 222 -17.67 -9.21 6.70
C LEU A 222 -19.16 -9.45 6.94
N ASP A 223 -19.88 -10.06 6.00
CA ASP A 223 -21.29 -10.38 6.14
C ASP A 223 -21.53 -11.23 7.41
N LYS A 224 -20.69 -12.25 7.61
CA LYS A 224 -20.75 -13.07 8.81
C LYS A 224 -20.42 -12.25 10.07
N TYR A 225 -19.43 -11.39 10.03
CA TYR A 225 -19.04 -10.53 11.16
C TYR A 225 -20.18 -9.61 11.59
N PHE A 226 -20.84 -8.94 10.64
CA PHE A 226 -21.98 -8.07 10.94
C PHE A 226 -23.19 -8.83 11.42
N ASN A 227 -23.42 -10.00 10.87
CA ASN A 227 -24.50 -10.89 11.33
C ASN A 227 -24.32 -11.30 12.81
N ASP A 228 -23.10 -11.67 13.19
CA ASP A 228 -22.76 -12.03 14.58
C ASP A 228 -22.91 -10.85 15.55
N LEU A 229 -22.72 -9.61 15.06
CA LEU A 229 -22.97 -8.38 15.82
C LEU A 229 -24.44 -7.94 15.81
N GLY A 230 -25.31 -8.61 15.07
CA GLY A 230 -26.73 -8.22 14.90
C GLY A 230 -26.91 -6.95 14.04
N ILE A 231 -25.93 -6.59 13.22
CA ILE A 231 -25.97 -5.41 12.34
C ILE A 231 -26.56 -5.85 10.99
N GLN A 232 -27.74 -5.33 10.65
CA GLN A 232 -28.48 -5.72 9.45
C GLN A 232 -28.44 -4.68 8.32
N ASP A 233 -27.96 -3.47 8.60
CA ASP A 233 -27.90 -2.37 7.65
C ASP A 233 -26.52 -2.20 6.99
N ALA A 234 -25.58 -3.11 7.28
CA ALA A 234 -24.30 -3.19 6.61
C ALA A 234 -24.46 -3.89 5.25
N VAL A 235 -24.03 -3.23 4.19
CA VAL A 235 -24.01 -3.78 2.82
C VAL A 235 -22.59 -3.86 2.34
N THR A 236 -22.18 -5.06 1.95
CA THR A 236 -20.86 -5.33 1.40
C THR A 236 -20.96 -5.76 -0.05
N HIS A 237 -20.02 -5.35 -0.88
CA HIS A 237 -19.91 -5.78 -2.27
C HIS A 237 -18.45 -6.10 -2.61
N TYR A 238 -18.25 -7.19 -3.35
CA TYR A 238 -16.93 -7.60 -3.85
C TYR A 238 -16.90 -7.41 -5.37
N TYR A 239 -15.88 -6.71 -5.82
CA TYR A 239 -15.53 -6.53 -7.23
C TYR A 239 -14.28 -7.35 -7.52
N GLY A 240 -14.35 -8.26 -8.45
CA GLY A 240 -13.26 -9.19 -8.79
C GLY A 240 -13.13 -9.41 -10.29
N PHE A 241 -12.35 -10.43 -10.67
CA PHE A 241 -11.80 -10.58 -12.03
C PHE A 241 -12.82 -10.86 -13.15
N GLU A 242 -13.95 -11.53 -12.86
CA GLU A 242 -14.69 -12.16 -13.97
C GLU A 242 -15.93 -11.38 -14.43
N ASN A 243 -16.74 -10.84 -13.54
CA ASN A 243 -18.05 -10.29 -13.93
C ASN A 243 -18.39 -8.91 -13.35
N ASP A 244 -17.64 -8.43 -12.38
CA ASP A 244 -17.92 -7.16 -11.70
C ASP A 244 -16.58 -6.52 -11.32
N LYS A 245 -15.89 -5.98 -12.32
CA LYS A 245 -14.55 -5.40 -12.15
C LYS A 245 -14.63 -4.08 -11.40
N ALA A 246 -13.69 -3.85 -10.50
CA ALA A 246 -13.48 -2.56 -9.87
C ALA A 246 -12.90 -1.59 -10.90
N ASP A 247 -13.73 -0.82 -11.58
CA ASP A 247 -13.28 0.22 -12.48
C ASP A 247 -13.04 1.56 -11.76
N TRP A 248 -12.31 2.44 -12.42
CA TRP A 248 -12.00 3.76 -11.90
C TRP A 248 -13.25 4.60 -11.59
N GLN A 249 -14.31 4.44 -12.36
CA GLN A 249 -15.54 5.23 -12.16
C GLN A 249 -16.29 4.78 -10.90
N GLU A 250 -16.29 3.48 -10.64
CA GLU A 250 -16.88 2.94 -9.41
C GLU A 250 -16.06 3.34 -8.18
N MET A 251 -14.73 3.28 -8.24
CA MET A 251 -13.85 3.75 -7.16
C MET A 251 -14.12 5.22 -6.82
N LYS A 252 -14.19 6.08 -7.84
CA LYS A 252 -14.55 7.50 -7.67
C LYS A 252 -15.94 7.65 -7.06
N ARG A 253 -16.92 6.94 -7.63
CA ARG A 253 -18.31 7.02 -7.16
C ARG A 253 -18.42 6.66 -5.68
N ARG A 254 -17.70 5.65 -5.20
CA ARG A 254 -17.69 5.28 -3.79
C ARG A 254 -17.14 6.40 -2.92
N ILE A 255 -15.99 6.93 -3.27
CA ILE A 255 -15.42 8.07 -2.54
C ILE A 255 -16.35 9.30 -2.59
N ASP A 256 -17.02 9.54 -3.73
CA ASP A 256 -17.98 10.63 -3.89
C ASP A 256 -19.21 10.49 -2.99
N LEU A 257 -19.64 9.26 -2.72
CA LEU A 257 -20.71 8.96 -1.76
C LEU A 257 -20.23 9.01 -0.28
N GLY A 258 -18.92 9.09 -0.05
CA GLY A 258 -18.34 9.06 1.29
C GLY A 258 -18.14 7.63 1.80
N ASP A 259 -18.06 6.65 0.91
CA ASP A 259 -17.87 5.24 1.19
C ASP A 259 -16.43 4.83 0.85
N PRO A 260 -15.52 4.77 1.83
CA PRO A 260 -14.19 4.22 1.63
C PRO A 260 -14.27 2.70 1.42
N PHE A 261 -13.21 2.11 0.89
CA PHE A 261 -13.21 0.71 0.53
C PHE A 261 -11.84 0.03 0.74
N LEU A 262 -11.84 -1.30 0.70
CA LEU A 262 -10.61 -2.09 0.64
C LEU A 262 -10.22 -2.25 -0.83
N TYR A 263 -8.96 -2.01 -1.13
CA TYR A 263 -8.40 -2.16 -2.46
C TYR A 263 -7.18 -3.07 -2.38
N ALA A 264 -7.21 -4.14 -3.17
CA ALA A 264 -6.11 -5.10 -3.25
C ALA A 264 -5.38 -4.95 -4.57
N THR A 265 -4.08 -4.86 -4.49
CA THR A 265 -3.19 -4.87 -5.64
C THR A 265 -2.66 -6.28 -5.88
N SER A 266 -2.50 -6.65 -7.14
CA SER A 266 -1.80 -7.86 -7.56
C SER A 266 -0.69 -7.48 -8.54
N ASN A 267 0.53 -7.99 -8.32
CA ASN A 267 1.71 -7.62 -9.11
C ASN A 267 1.98 -6.11 -9.17
N HIS A 268 1.52 -5.35 -8.20
CA HIS A 268 1.80 -3.92 -8.16
C HIS A 268 3.29 -3.70 -7.97
N PHE A 269 3.86 -2.76 -8.73
CA PHE A 269 5.27 -2.47 -8.73
C PHE A 269 5.83 -2.25 -7.30
N TYR A 270 5.15 -1.41 -6.50
CA TYR A 270 5.55 -1.05 -5.15
C TYR A 270 4.96 -2.00 -4.11
N TYR A 271 3.64 -2.21 -4.14
CA TYR A 271 2.93 -2.97 -3.10
C TYR A 271 2.93 -4.48 -3.32
N LYS A 272 3.32 -4.96 -4.53
CA LYS A 272 3.20 -6.38 -4.89
C LYS A 272 1.75 -6.87 -4.68
N GLU A 273 1.56 -7.92 -3.91
CA GLU A 273 0.26 -8.39 -3.46
C GLU A 273 -0.05 -7.79 -2.09
N HIS A 274 -0.84 -6.74 -2.06
CA HIS A 274 -1.13 -6.01 -0.83
C HIS A 274 -2.56 -5.50 -0.83
N THR A 275 -3.13 -5.34 0.37
CA THR A 275 -4.45 -4.74 0.54
C THR A 275 -4.36 -3.52 1.41
N VAL A 276 -4.95 -2.43 0.93
CA VAL A 276 -4.95 -1.13 1.57
C VAL A 276 -6.38 -0.65 1.84
N PHE A 277 -6.49 0.34 2.70
CA PHE A 277 -7.73 1.05 2.98
C PHE A 277 -7.77 2.35 2.17
N ALA A 278 -8.60 2.40 1.11
CA ALA A 278 -8.71 3.54 0.22
C ALA A 278 -9.73 4.57 0.75
N VAL A 279 -9.28 5.82 0.85
CA VAL A 279 -10.04 6.92 1.46
C VAL A 279 -10.23 8.11 0.52
N GLY A 280 -9.58 8.14 -0.62
CA GLY A 280 -9.67 9.26 -1.54
C GLY A 280 -9.14 8.95 -2.92
N TYR A 281 -9.27 9.91 -3.81
CA TYR A 281 -8.71 9.82 -5.15
C TYR A 281 -8.15 11.16 -5.62
N GLU A 282 -7.23 11.06 -6.59
CA GLU A 282 -6.80 12.15 -7.47
C GLU A 282 -6.78 11.69 -8.91
N GLN A 283 -7.23 12.56 -9.83
CA GLN A 283 -7.19 12.32 -11.26
C GLN A 283 -6.65 13.54 -11.98
N TYR A 284 -5.65 13.33 -12.80
CA TYR A 284 -5.05 14.35 -13.65
C TYR A 284 -5.37 14.03 -15.11
N ASN A 285 -5.92 15.01 -15.83
CA ASN A 285 -6.27 14.89 -17.24
C ASN A 285 -5.34 15.75 -18.09
N TYR A 286 -4.80 15.20 -19.16
CA TYR A 286 -3.85 15.84 -20.04
C TYR A 286 -4.46 16.05 -21.43
N SER A 287 -4.05 17.15 -22.09
CA SER A 287 -4.48 17.43 -23.48
C SER A 287 -3.84 16.49 -24.49
N LYS A 288 -2.71 15.88 -24.17
CA LYS A 288 -1.95 14.94 -25.00
C LYS A 288 -1.60 13.70 -24.22
N LYS A 289 -1.36 12.59 -24.92
CA LYS A 289 -0.84 11.38 -24.30
C LYS A 289 0.49 11.64 -23.62
N GLN A 290 0.60 11.19 -22.39
CA GLN A 290 1.83 11.19 -21.61
C GLN A 290 2.79 10.12 -22.11
N LEU A 291 3.99 10.01 -21.56
CA LEU A 291 4.95 8.95 -21.89
C LEU A 291 4.39 7.53 -21.65
N SER A 292 3.48 7.39 -20.69
CA SER A 292 2.70 6.17 -20.44
C SER A 292 1.71 5.81 -21.57
N GLY A 293 1.55 6.69 -22.59
CA GLY A 293 0.52 6.53 -23.64
C GLY A 293 -0.89 6.91 -23.22
N LEU A 294 -1.09 7.31 -21.95
CA LEU A 294 -2.39 7.66 -21.39
C LEU A 294 -2.63 9.17 -21.40
N THR A 295 -3.90 9.55 -21.39
CA THR A 295 -4.35 10.95 -21.25
C THR A 295 -4.79 11.27 -19.82
N THR A 296 -4.70 10.31 -18.92
CA THR A 296 -5.07 10.45 -17.52
C THR A 296 -4.05 9.78 -16.61
N SER A 297 -3.82 10.34 -15.43
CA SER A 297 -3.16 9.68 -14.30
C SER A 297 -4.16 9.61 -13.16
N ASN A 298 -4.39 8.42 -12.63
CA ASN A 298 -5.38 8.15 -11.59
C ASN A 298 -4.69 7.59 -10.34
N TYR A 299 -5.00 8.16 -9.19
CA TYR A 299 -4.40 7.81 -7.91
C TYR A 299 -5.47 7.57 -6.86
N LEU A 300 -5.31 6.50 -6.09
CA LEU A 300 -6.04 6.31 -4.83
C LEU A 300 -5.21 6.86 -3.67
N GLN A 301 -5.84 7.63 -2.80
CA GLN A 301 -5.29 8.00 -1.50
C GLN A 301 -5.65 6.91 -0.50
N VAL A 302 -4.65 6.39 0.23
CA VAL A 302 -4.81 5.19 1.03
C VAL A 302 -4.11 5.29 2.39
N ALA A 303 -4.61 4.52 3.37
CA ALA A 303 -3.84 4.04 4.51
C ALA A 303 -3.34 2.64 4.17
N ASP A 304 -2.04 2.51 4.01
CA ASP A 304 -1.41 1.30 3.49
C ASP A 304 -1.18 0.20 4.54
N GLY A 305 -1.42 0.50 5.82
CA GLY A 305 -1.19 -0.42 6.93
C GLY A 305 0.27 -0.55 7.33
N TRP A 306 1.17 0.26 6.76
CA TRP A 306 2.57 0.37 7.13
C TRP A 306 2.85 1.66 7.88
N THR A 307 2.04 2.69 7.64
CA THR A 307 1.99 3.91 8.43
C THR A 307 0.59 4.11 9.00
N ASP A 308 0.51 4.90 10.07
CA ASP A 308 -0.74 5.15 10.77
C ASP A 308 -1.58 6.31 10.18
N HIS A 309 -1.23 6.79 8.99
CA HIS A 309 -1.91 7.87 8.30
C HIS A 309 -2.41 7.44 6.91
N ALA A 310 -3.48 8.09 6.45
CA ALA A 310 -4.00 7.92 5.08
C ALA A 310 -3.40 9.00 4.16
N ASP A 311 -2.09 8.98 4.00
CA ASP A 311 -1.31 9.96 3.25
C ASP A 311 -0.51 9.35 2.09
N ARG A 312 -0.79 8.09 1.77
CA ARG A 312 -0.16 7.36 0.67
C ARG A 312 -1.00 7.44 -0.59
N TYR A 313 -0.33 7.32 -1.75
CA TYR A 313 -1.00 7.39 -3.05
C TYR A 313 -0.57 6.23 -3.93
N ILE A 314 -1.56 5.52 -4.49
CA ILE A 314 -1.36 4.42 -5.43
C ILE A 314 -1.78 4.89 -6.82
N ASN A 315 -0.86 4.84 -7.79
CA ASN A 315 -1.20 5.05 -9.19
C ASN A 315 -1.86 3.78 -9.76
N VAL A 316 -3.16 3.86 -10.04
CA VAL A 316 -3.95 2.73 -10.56
C VAL A 316 -3.88 2.59 -12.09
N ASN A 317 -3.11 3.43 -12.77
CA ASN A 317 -2.91 3.36 -14.23
C ASN A 317 -1.59 2.68 -14.64
N VAL A 318 -0.75 2.30 -13.68
CA VAL A 318 0.57 1.74 -13.96
C VAL A 318 0.49 0.27 -14.33
N GLY A 319 0.81 -0.04 -15.57
CA GLY A 319 0.82 -1.39 -16.13
C GLY A 319 -0.57 -1.89 -16.55
N ASN A 320 -0.65 -3.15 -16.95
CA ASN A 320 -1.92 -3.87 -17.18
C ASN A 320 -2.60 -4.28 -15.86
N GLN A 321 -2.32 -3.59 -14.76
CA GLN A 321 -2.72 -3.96 -13.40
C GLN A 321 -4.21 -3.78 -13.14
N ALA A 322 -4.86 -2.86 -13.86
CA ALA A 322 -6.31 -2.67 -13.76
C ALA A 322 -7.14 -3.94 -14.06
N ASP A 323 -6.51 -4.96 -14.64
CA ASP A 323 -7.16 -6.24 -14.90
C ASP A 323 -7.08 -7.23 -13.72
N TYR A 324 -6.30 -6.91 -12.68
CA TYR A 324 -6.03 -7.81 -11.54
C TYR A 324 -6.38 -7.22 -10.17
N ASP A 325 -6.82 -5.96 -10.13
CA ASP A 325 -7.15 -5.31 -8.87
C ASP A 325 -8.53 -5.71 -8.39
N GLU A 326 -8.65 -5.95 -7.10
CA GLU A 326 -9.89 -6.34 -6.45
C GLU A 326 -10.31 -5.29 -5.43
N MET A 327 -11.61 -5.11 -5.26
CA MET A 327 -12.17 -4.14 -4.32
C MET A 327 -13.28 -4.76 -3.47
N VAL A 328 -13.31 -4.45 -2.19
CA VAL A 328 -14.46 -4.73 -1.32
C VAL A 328 -14.97 -3.43 -0.73
N THR A 329 -16.23 -3.13 -0.99
CA THR A 329 -16.91 -1.97 -0.43
C THR A 329 -17.75 -2.36 0.78
N LEU A 330 -17.88 -1.40 1.70
CA LEU A 330 -18.79 -1.46 2.83
C LEU A 330 -19.50 -0.12 2.94
N TYR A 331 -20.80 -0.14 3.05
CA TYR A 331 -21.59 1.03 3.39
C TYR A 331 -22.80 0.61 4.25
N PHE A 332 -23.42 1.57 4.93
CA PHE A 332 -24.57 1.32 5.78
C PHE A 332 -25.79 1.99 5.19
N VAL A 333 -26.88 1.19 5.04
CA VAL A 333 -28.16 1.70 4.60
C VAL A 333 -28.91 2.18 5.82
N TYR A 334 -28.91 3.50 6.04
CA TYR A 334 -29.75 4.10 7.07
C TYR A 334 -31.21 3.94 6.67
N SER A 335 -31.97 3.13 7.40
CA SER A 335 -33.42 3.19 7.29
C SER A 335 -33.87 4.58 7.77
N TYR A 336 -34.48 5.35 6.88
CA TYR A 336 -35.04 6.67 7.13
C TYR A 336 -36.16 6.72 8.21
N ASN A 337 -36.45 5.57 8.85
CA ASN A 337 -37.50 5.39 9.83
C ASN A 337 -36.97 5.28 11.25
N GLN A 338 -36.34 6.35 11.74
CA GLN A 338 -36.26 6.61 13.18
C GLN A 338 -36.44 8.11 13.43
N LYS A 339 -37.73 8.51 13.46
CA LYS A 339 -38.16 9.72 14.14
C LYS A 339 -38.07 9.53 15.66
#